data_c706d835a5f0156a56f9ad8696832d26
#
_entry.id   c706d835a5f0156a56f9ad8696832d26
#
_cell.length_a   1.000
_cell.length_b   1.000
_cell.length_c   1.000
_cell.angle_alpha   90.00
_cell.angle_beta   90.00
_cell.angle_gamma   90.00
#
_symmetry.space_group_name_H-M   'P 1'
#
loop_
_entity.id
_entity.type
_entity.pdbx_description
1 polymer ?
#
loop_
_entity_poly.entity_id
_entity_poly.type
_entity_poly.pdbx_seq_one_letter_code
_entity_poly.pdbx_strand_id
1 'polypeptide(L)'
;MHHIKIMLSRLWQCADRTRDRLLFPGCDFAAWVTQEAAGFTPEQGNQYQPSTNALPQVLRRFPITSGDRILDVGCGKGKAMALMRRFPFGQVAGFDISPAMADVANRNFRQLKLRDCHAFQADAATFTGYDDYNYLYFYNSLPKPVFREAIGHLEESLARRPRCCRLIYLNPVYHDFLVRDTAFREIFRRRSWSSWFTYVCYEYRPG
;
A
#
# COMPACT_ATOMS: atom_id res chain seq x y z
N MET A 1 12.61 27.94 -3.20
CA MET A 1 12.73 26.52 -2.81
C MET A 1 11.47 25.68 -3.08
N HIS A 2 10.26 26.18 -2.88
CA HIS A 2 9.00 25.44 -3.08
C HIS A 2 8.79 25.03 -4.57
N HIS A 3 8.95 25.94 -5.52
CA HIS A 3 8.81 25.68 -6.96
C HIS A 3 9.79 24.64 -7.50
N ILE A 4 11.05 24.64 -7.01
CA ILE A 4 12.05 23.64 -7.40
C ILE A 4 11.63 22.24 -6.95
N LYS A 5 11.07 22.10 -5.74
CA LYS A 5 10.58 20.81 -5.24
C LYS A 5 9.41 20.30 -6.07
N ILE A 6 8.49 21.17 -6.49
CA ILE A 6 7.36 20.80 -7.36
C ILE A 6 7.87 20.35 -8.74
N MET A 7 8.81 21.07 -9.33
CA MET A 7 9.39 20.73 -10.64
C MET A 7 10.11 19.36 -10.57
N LEU A 8 10.94 19.17 -9.54
CA LEU A 8 11.63 17.88 -9.34
C LEU A 8 10.65 16.73 -9.11
N SER A 9 9.52 16.95 -8.40
CA SER A 9 8.50 15.92 -8.21
C SER A 9 7.84 15.53 -9.52
N ARG A 10 7.54 16.50 -10.40
CA ARG A 10 6.97 16.25 -11.73
C ARG A 10 7.93 15.49 -12.64
N LEU A 11 9.20 15.86 -12.65
CA LEU A 11 10.25 15.15 -13.41
C LEU A 11 10.39 13.70 -12.93
N TRP A 12 10.41 13.51 -11.62
CA TRP A 12 10.49 12.17 -11.03
C TRP A 12 9.26 11.31 -11.36
N GLN A 13 8.05 11.89 -11.28
CA GLN A 13 6.81 11.20 -11.69
C GLN A 13 6.81 10.84 -13.17
N CYS A 14 7.35 11.72 -14.04
CA CYS A 14 7.49 11.45 -15.46
C CYS A 14 8.45 10.26 -15.70
N ALA A 15 9.60 10.25 -15.04
CA ALA A 15 10.57 9.16 -15.13
C ALA A 15 9.97 7.84 -14.60
N ASP A 16 9.21 7.90 -13.50
CA ASP A 16 8.56 6.73 -12.92
C ASP A 16 7.49 6.16 -13.87
N ARG A 17 6.69 7.02 -14.53
CA ARG A 17 5.71 6.61 -15.56
C ARG A 17 6.36 5.98 -16.79
N THR A 18 7.48 6.51 -17.26
CA THR A 18 8.23 5.91 -18.37
C THR A 18 8.75 4.53 -18.00
N ARG A 19 9.28 4.41 -16.78
CA ARG A 19 9.71 3.13 -16.23
C ARG A 19 8.56 2.14 -16.08
N ASP A 20 7.36 2.61 -15.68
CA ASP A 20 6.17 1.76 -15.59
C ASP A 20 5.78 1.16 -16.93
N ARG A 21 5.85 1.94 -18.01
CA ARG A 21 5.55 1.42 -19.37
C ARG A 21 6.50 0.30 -19.80
N LEU A 22 7.76 0.37 -19.36
CA LEU A 22 8.76 -0.66 -19.64
C LEU A 22 8.59 -1.89 -18.74
N LEU A 23 8.30 -1.67 -17.47
CA LEU A 23 8.20 -2.75 -16.48
C LEU A 23 6.86 -3.49 -16.54
N PHE A 24 5.80 -2.82 -17.00
CA PHE A 24 4.43 -3.29 -16.95
C PHE A 24 3.70 -2.97 -18.27
N PRO A 25 4.14 -3.55 -19.41
CA PRO A 25 3.55 -3.26 -20.71
C PRO A 25 2.06 -3.61 -20.75
N GLY A 26 1.25 -2.69 -21.28
CA GLY A 26 -0.20 -2.86 -21.40
C GLY A 26 -1.00 -2.70 -20.11
N CYS A 27 -0.38 -2.34 -18.98
CA CYS A 27 -1.08 -2.11 -17.73
C CYS A 27 -1.50 -0.64 -17.55
N ASP A 28 -2.67 -0.44 -16.96
CA ASP A 28 -3.16 0.86 -16.54
C ASP A 28 -2.83 1.12 -15.07
N PHE A 29 -1.61 1.58 -14.77
CA PHE A 29 -1.25 2.05 -13.43
C PHE A 29 -1.22 3.56 -13.30
N ALA A 30 -1.14 4.29 -14.40
CA ALA A 30 -0.82 5.71 -14.39
C ALA A 30 -2.02 6.64 -14.67
N ALA A 31 -3.10 6.13 -15.23
CA ALA A 31 -4.27 6.95 -15.55
C ALA A 31 -4.89 7.49 -14.26
N TRP A 32 -5.08 8.81 -14.25
CA TRP A 32 -5.69 9.52 -13.15
C TRP A 32 -7.18 9.18 -13.04
N VAL A 33 -7.67 8.99 -11.83
CA VAL A 33 -9.09 8.76 -11.55
C VAL A 33 -9.49 9.67 -10.40
N THR A 34 -10.55 10.46 -10.58
CA THR A 34 -11.11 11.26 -9.49
C THR A 34 -11.84 10.36 -8.49
N GLN A 35 -12.00 10.81 -7.25
CA GLN A 35 -12.77 10.09 -6.23
C GLN A 35 -14.20 9.83 -6.69
N GLU A 36 -14.85 10.84 -7.28
CA GLU A 36 -16.19 10.73 -7.85
C GLU A 36 -16.27 9.64 -8.93
N ALA A 37 -15.34 9.65 -9.90
CA ALA A 37 -15.28 8.62 -10.94
C ALA A 37 -14.93 7.23 -10.41
N ALA A 38 -14.27 7.15 -9.26
CA ALA A 38 -13.99 5.91 -8.54
C ALA A 38 -15.15 5.46 -7.65
N GLY A 39 -16.17 6.31 -7.43
CA GLY A 39 -17.39 5.98 -6.71
C GLY A 39 -17.28 6.07 -5.19
N PHE A 40 -16.38 6.92 -4.65
CA PHE A 40 -16.27 7.16 -3.22
C PHE A 40 -16.03 8.65 -2.90
N THR A 41 -16.20 9.03 -1.63
CA THR A 41 -16.07 10.41 -1.15
C THR A 41 -14.72 10.67 -0.50
N PRO A 42 -14.31 11.95 -0.31
CA PRO A 42 -13.08 12.30 0.41
C PRO A 42 -13.02 11.80 1.86
N GLU A 43 -14.17 11.59 2.49
CA GLU A 43 -14.28 11.06 3.85
C GLU A 43 -13.99 9.55 3.90
N GLN A 44 -14.23 8.84 2.81
CA GLN A 44 -14.03 7.39 2.69
C GLN A 44 -12.62 7.03 2.22
N GLY A 45 -12.01 7.85 1.37
CA GLY A 45 -10.69 7.53 0.83
C GLY A 45 -9.99 8.74 0.22
N ASN A 46 -8.67 8.70 0.20
CA ASN A 46 -7.86 9.70 -0.48
C ASN A 46 -7.77 9.41 -1.98
N GLN A 47 -7.40 10.45 -2.74
CA GLN A 47 -7.26 10.33 -4.18
C GLN A 47 -6.21 9.29 -4.59
N TYR A 48 -6.54 8.47 -5.60
CA TYR A 48 -5.63 7.46 -6.13
C TYR A 48 -4.28 8.05 -6.56
N GLN A 49 -3.22 7.40 -6.11
CA GLN A 49 -1.84 7.65 -6.54
C GLN A 49 -1.12 6.29 -6.71
N PRO A 50 -0.48 6.04 -7.86
CA PRO A 50 0.27 4.80 -8.05
C PRO A 50 1.49 4.75 -7.12
N SER A 51 1.77 3.59 -6.54
CA SER A 51 2.97 3.36 -5.74
C SER A 51 4.26 3.62 -6.52
N THR A 52 5.36 3.84 -5.80
CA THR A 52 6.67 4.13 -6.41
C THR A 52 7.44 2.86 -6.75
N ASN A 53 8.30 2.93 -7.78
CA ASN A 53 9.22 1.85 -8.14
C ASN A 53 10.36 1.64 -7.11
N ALA A 54 10.34 2.36 -6.00
CA ALA A 54 11.27 2.18 -4.88
C ALA A 54 10.83 1.10 -3.88
N LEU A 55 9.56 0.66 -3.90
CA LEU A 55 9.04 -0.38 -3.00
C LEU A 55 9.92 -1.65 -2.95
N PRO A 56 10.42 -2.20 -4.08
CA PRO A 56 11.31 -3.37 -4.03
C PRO A 56 12.58 -3.17 -3.21
N GLN A 57 13.11 -1.93 -3.13
CA GLN A 57 14.31 -1.64 -2.30
C GLN A 57 13.99 -1.71 -0.81
N VAL A 58 12.76 -1.41 -0.43
CA VAL A 58 12.27 -1.53 0.95
C VAL A 58 12.04 -3.01 1.29
N LEU A 59 11.35 -3.74 0.42
CA LEU A 59 11.02 -5.16 0.63
C LEU A 59 12.27 -6.05 0.76
N ARG A 60 13.36 -5.75 0.05
CA ARG A 60 14.65 -6.48 0.18
C ARG A 60 15.26 -6.43 1.59
N ARG A 61 14.78 -5.54 2.46
CA ARG A 61 15.27 -5.43 3.85
C ARG A 61 14.68 -6.48 4.78
N PHE A 62 13.67 -7.21 4.32
CA PHE A 62 12.95 -8.20 5.12
C PHE A 62 13.18 -9.62 4.59
N PRO A 63 13.27 -10.62 5.47
CA PRO A 63 13.42 -12.02 5.10
C PRO A 63 12.06 -12.61 4.68
N ILE A 64 11.55 -12.16 3.53
CA ILE A 64 10.25 -12.59 3.01
C ILE A 64 10.33 -14.01 2.51
N THR A 65 9.35 -14.84 2.87
CA THR A 65 9.24 -16.25 2.53
C THR A 65 7.86 -16.58 1.95
N SER A 66 7.68 -17.80 1.46
CA SER A 66 6.38 -18.30 0.98
C SER A 66 5.33 -18.49 2.09
N GLY A 67 5.74 -18.44 3.35
CA GLY A 67 4.82 -18.41 4.50
C GLY A 67 4.24 -17.03 4.78
N ASP A 68 4.82 -15.97 4.20
CA ASP A 68 4.38 -14.60 4.44
C ASP A 68 3.27 -14.19 3.49
N ARG A 69 2.31 -13.42 3.99
CA ARG A 69 1.17 -12.89 3.24
C ARG A 69 1.07 -11.39 3.42
N ILE A 70 0.95 -10.65 2.32
CA ILE A 70 0.86 -9.19 2.33
C ILE A 70 -0.50 -8.71 1.85
N LEU A 71 -1.03 -7.69 2.54
CA LEU A 71 -2.27 -7.01 2.20
C LEU A 71 -1.99 -5.55 1.86
N ASP A 72 -2.40 -5.10 0.67
CA ASP A 72 -2.36 -3.72 0.22
C ASP A 72 -3.69 -3.03 0.55
N VAL A 73 -3.68 -2.08 1.49
CA VAL A 73 -4.87 -1.39 1.98
C VAL A 73 -5.12 -0.11 1.18
N GLY A 74 -6.19 -0.11 0.38
CA GLY A 74 -6.42 0.90 -0.64
C GLY A 74 -5.51 0.68 -1.85
N CYS A 75 -5.60 -0.52 -2.45
CA CYS A 75 -4.67 -0.99 -3.47
C CYS A 75 -4.80 -0.27 -4.82
N GLY A 76 -5.86 0.50 -5.03
CA GLY A 76 -6.13 1.18 -6.29
C GLY A 76 -6.05 0.23 -7.47
N LYS A 77 -5.24 0.60 -8.47
CA LYS A 77 -5.03 -0.21 -9.68
C LYS A 77 -3.98 -1.32 -9.55
N GLY A 78 -3.47 -1.59 -8.32
CA GLY A 78 -2.64 -2.75 -8.00
C GLY A 78 -1.15 -2.62 -8.33
N LYS A 79 -0.60 -1.42 -8.57
CA LYS A 79 0.84 -1.27 -8.90
C LYS A 79 1.75 -1.79 -7.78
N ALA A 80 1.46 -1.47 -6.51
CA ALA A 80 2.25 -1.95 -5.39
C ALA A 80 2.22 -3.48 -5.32
N MET A 81 1.06 -4.09 -5.51
CA MET A 81 0.89 -5.55 -5.52
C MET A 81 1.71 -6.21 -6.64
N ALA A 82 1.74 -5.63 -7.85
CA ALA A 82 2.58 -6.13 -8.93
C ALA A 82 4.08 -6.06 -8.60
N LEU A 83 4.51 -5.05 -7.84
CA LEU A 83 5.88 -4.95 -7.33
C LEU A 83 6.17 -5.95 -6.21
N MET A 84 5.21 -6.18 -5.30
CA MET A 84 5.30 -7.16 -4.21
C MET A 84 5.41 -8.58 -4.74
N ARG A 85 4.74 -8.90 -5.86
CA ARG A 85 4.78 -10.24 -6.46
C ARG A 85 6.16 -10.65 -7.00
N ARG A 86 7.13 -9.74 -7.02
CA ARG A 86 8.55 -10.04 -7.31
C ARG A 86 9.29 -10.66 -6.11
N PHE A 87 8.63 -10.75 -4.97
CA PHE A 87 9.13 -11.35 -3.74
C PHE A 87 8.36 -12.65 -3.45
N PRO A 88 8.94 -13.56 -2.69
CA PRO A 88 8.36 -14.88 -2.48
C PRO A 88 7.22 -14.91 -1.46
N PHE A 89 6.38 -13.86 -1.42
CA PHE A 89 5.13 -13.94 -0.65
C PHE A 89 4.27 -15.10 -1.13
N GLY A 90 3.74 -15.89 -0.22
CA GLY A 90 2.78 -16.94 -0.55
C GLY A 90 1.46 -16.39 -1.07
N GLN A 91 1.10 -15.18 -0.61
CA GLN A 91 -0.07 -14.46 -1.10
C GLN A 91 0.20 -12.95 -1.16
N VAL A 92 -0.23 -12.32 -2.23
CA VAL A 92 -0.33 -10.87 -2.37
C VAL A 92 -1.80 -10.53 -2.62
N ALA A 93 -2.46 -9.97 -1.62
CA ALA A 93 -3.83 -9.52 -1.73
C ALA A 93 -3.91 -8.00 -1.53
N GLY A 94 -5.00 -7.41 -1.93
CA GLY A 94 -5.29 -6.01 -1.66
C GLY A 94 -6.77 -5.74 -1.81
N PHE A 95 -7.21 -4.67 -1.19
CA PHE A 95 -8.59 -4.22 -1.39
C PHE A 95 -8.64 -2.71 -1.64
N ASP A 96 -9.70 -2.30 -2.29
CA ASP A 96 -10.03 -0.90 -2.49
C ASP A 96 -11.53 -0.69 -2.23
N ILE A 97 -11.92 0.49 -1.79
CA ILE A 97 -13.32 0.82 -1.59
C ILE A 97 -14.07 0.87 -2.94
N SER A 98 -13.35 1.21 -4.00
CA SER A 98 -13.87 1.24 -5.37
C SER A 98 -13.80 -0.13 -6.04
N PRO A 99 -14.95 -0.76 -6.37
CA PRO A 99 -14.95 -2.00 -7.13
C PRO A 99 -14.31 -1.82 -8.53
N ALA A 100 -14.49 -0.66 -9.14
CA ALA A 100 -13.88 -0.34 -10.43
C ALA A 100 -12.35 -0.34 -10.37
N MET A 101 -11.75 0.15 -9.29
CA MET A 101 -10.30 0.10 -9.08
C MET A 101 -9.80 -1.34 -8.89
N ALA A 102 -10.49 -2.13 -8.05
CA ALA A 102 -10.16 -3.55 -7.87
C ALA A 102 -10.24 -4.34 -9.19
N ASP A 103 -11.23 -4.04 -10.04
CA ASP A 103 -11.36 -4.63 -11.37
C ASP A 103 -10.20 -4.25 -12.30
N VAL A 104 -9.76 -2.98 -12.28
CA VAL A 104 -8.57 -2.55 -13.03
C VAL A 104 -7.33 -3.29 -12.52
N ALA A 105 -7.15 -3.40 -11.21
CA ALA A 105 -6.03 -4.14 -10.62
C ALA A 105 -6.01 -5.60 -11.12
N ASN A 106 -7.15 -6.29 -11.06
CA ASN A 106 -7.25 -7.68 -11.51
C ASN A 106 -7.04 -7.83 -13.03
N ARG A 107 -7.44 -6.85 -13.86
CA ARG A 107 -7.10 -6.83 -15.29
C ARG A 107 -5.58 -6.70 -15.49
N ASN A 108 -4.93 -5.79 -14.76
CA ASN A 108 -3.48 -5.62 -14.79
C ASN A 108 -2.74 -6.92 -14.38
N PHE A 109 -3.21 -7.62 -13.35
CA PHE A 109 -2.62 -8.89 -12.91
C PHE A 109 -2.75 -9.98 -13.97
N ARG A 110 -3.90 -10.08 -14.65
CA ARG A 110 -4.07 -11.01 -15.78
C ARG A 110 -3.13 -10.66 -16.93
N GLN A 111 -2.99 -9.38 -17.29
CA GLN A 111 -2.07 -8.90 -18.33
C GLN A 111 -0.61 -9.28 -18.01
N LEU A 112 -0.22 -9.18 -16.74
CA LEU A 112 1.12 -9.51 -16.26
C LEU A 112 1.29 -11.00 -15.95
N LYS A 113 0.25 -11.83 -16.11
CA LYS A 113 0.22 -13.26 -15.78
C LYS A 113 0.61 -13.52 -14.32
N LEU A 114 0.26 -12.61 -13.42
CA LEU A 114 0.52 -12.75 -11.99
C LEU A 114 -0.53 -13.70 -11.40
N ARG A 115 -0.08 -14.89 -10.99
CA ARG A 115 -0.85 -15.82 -10.17
C ARG A 115 -0.73 -15.43 -8.70
N ASP A 116 -1.66 -15.86 -7.87
CA ASP A 116 -1.65 -15.59 -6.42
C ASP A 116 -1.61 -14.09 -6.05
N CYS A 117 -2.17 -13.26 -6.93
CA CYS A 117 -2.32 -11.81 -6.77
C CYS A 117 -3.79 -11.45 -7.02
N HIS A 118 -4.48 -10.94 -6.01
CA HIS A 118 -5.92 -10.71 -6.08
C HIS A 118 -6.32 -9.41 -5.39
N ALA A 119 -7.09 -8.58 -6.09
CA ALA A 119 -7.73 -7.38 -5.54
C ALA A 119 -9.25 -7.61 -5.39
N PHE A 120 -9.82 -7.13 -4.30
CA PHE A 120 -11.25 -7.22 -4.03
C PHE A 120 -11.80 -5.90 -3.49
N GLN A 121 -13.13 -5.74 -3.51
CA GLN A 121 -13.77 -4.56 -2.94
C GLN A 121 -13.94 -4.75 -1.43
N ALA A 122 -13.49 -3.76 -0.64
CA ALA A 122 -13.80 -3.65 0.78
C ALA A 122 -13.62 -2.21 1.27
N ASP A 123 -14.32 -1.86 2.35
CA ASP A 123 -14.14 -0.61 3.07
C ASP A 123 -13.20 -0.81 4.25
N ALA A 124 -12.11 -0.03 4.29
CA ALA A 124 -11.11 -0.12 5.35
C ALA A 124 -11.66 0.21 6.75
N ALA A 125 -12.73 1.01 6.82
CA ALA A 125 -13.40 1.34 8.08
C ALA A 125 -14.08 0.12 8.73
N THR A 126 -14.48 -0.88 7.93
CA THR A 126 -15.24 -2.04 8.40
C THR A 126 -14.56 -3.38 8.13
N PHE A 127 -13.44 -3.38 7.41
CA PHE A 127 -12.72 -4.60 7.08
C PHE A 127 -12.06 -5.23 8.31
N THR A 128 -12.36 -6.49 8.59
CA THR A 128 -11.83 -7.26 9.73
C THR A 128 -10.97 -8.47 9.36
N GLY A 129 -10.79 -8.72 8.04
CA GLY A 129 -10.13 -9.91 7.51
C GLY A 129 -8.59 -9.89 7.57
N TYR A 130 -8.00 -9.31 8.64
CA TYR A 130 -6.55 -9.18 8.77
C TYR A 130 -5.85 -10.46 9.26
N ASP A 131 -6.57 -11.45 9.76
CA ASP A 131 -6.02 -12.61 10.48
C ASP A 131 -4.98 -13.43 9.69
N ASP A 132 -5.09 -13.44 8.37
CA ASP A 132 -4.22 -14.21 7.49
C ASP A 132 -2.97 -13.45 7.01
N TYR A 133 -2.83 -12.18 7.36
CA TYR A 133 -1.74 -11.34 6.88
C TYR A 133 -0.77 -10.98 7.98
N ASN A 134 0.53 -11.04 7.67
CA ASN A 134 1.62 -10.61 8.54
C ASN A 134 2.46 -9.48 7.94
N TYR A 135 2.11 -9.02 6.74
CA TYR A 135 2.57 -7.77 6.16
C TYR A 135 1.38 -6.94 5.69
N LEU A 136 1.41 -5.64 5.96
CA LEU A 136 0.46 -4.67 5.44
C LEU A 136 1.20 -3.54 4.72
N TYR A 137 0.58 -3.02 3.67
CA TYR A 137 1.09 -1.88 2.95
C TYR A 137 0.04 -0.78 2.90
N PHE A 138 0.50 0.47 3.13
CA PHE A 138 -0.30 1.68 3.03
C PHE A 138 0.44 2.72 2.20
N TYR A 139 -0.27 3.39 1.31
CA TYR A 139 0.22 4.57 0.60
C TYR A 139 -0.77 5.73 0.74
N ASN A 140 -0.93 6.26 1.94
CA ASN A 140 -1.78 7.42 2.22
C ASN A 140 -3.17 7.34 1.54
N SER A 141 -3.71 6.13 1.46
CA SER A 141 -4.98 5.84 0.79
C SER A 141 -6.20 6.23 1.62
N LEU A 142 -6.04 6.40 2.93
CA LEU A 142 -7.12 6.57 3.89
C LEU A 142 -7.07 7.93 4.57
N PRO A 143 -8.22 8.61 4.80
CA PRO A 143 -8.31 9.73 5.72
C PRO A 143 -8.12 9.26 7.17
N LYS A 144 -7.77 10.20 8.07
CA LYS A 144 -7.35 9.87 9.44
C LYS A 144 -8.36 9.02 10.23
N PRO A 145 -9.68 9.30 10.22
CA PRO A 145 -10.65 8.47 10.92
C PRO A 145 -10.62 7.01 10.45
N VAL A 146 -10.71 6.79 9.13
CA VAL A 146 -10.70 5.45 8.51
C VAL A 146 -9.39 4.72 8.76
N PHE A 147 -8.25 5.43 8.72
CA PHE A 147 -6.95 4.83 9.05
C PHE A 147 -6.90 4.33 10.51
N ARG A 148 -7.47 5.10 11.47
CA ARG A 148 -7.52 4.68 12.88
C ARG A 148 -8.38 3.45 13.08
N GLU A 149 -9.55 3.37 12.43
CA GLU A 149 -10.42 2.20 12.46
C GLU A 149 -9.74 0.98 11.85
N ALA A 150 -9.11 1.12 10.68
CA ALA A 150 -8.35 0.05 10.05
C ALA A 150 -7.21 -0.50 10.93
N ILE A 151 -6.49 0.37 11.63
CA ILE A 151 -5.44 -0.04 12.58
C ILE A 151 -6.06 -0.69 13.83
N GLY A 152 -7.20 -0.20 14.34
CA GLY A 152 -7.93 -0.82 15.44
C GLY A 152 -8.34 -2.25 15.12
N HIS A 153 -8.94 -2.50 13.95
CA HIS A 153 -9.30 -3.85 13.49
C HIS A 153 -8.07 -4.75 13.29
N LEU A 154 -6.94 -4.18 12.86
CA LEU A 154 -5.69 -4.92 12.79
C LEU A 154 -5.19 -5.32 14.19
N GLU A 155 -5.23 -4.42 15.18
CA GLU A 155 -4.83 -4.71 16.56
C GLU A 155 -5.75 -5.77 17.18
N GLU A 156 -7.05 -5.72 16.94
CA GLU A 156 -7.99 -6.79 17.34
C GLU A 156 -7.63 -8.15 16.71
N SER A 157 -7.26 -8.14 15.43
CA SER A 157 -6.77 -9.36 14.75
C SER A 157 -5.48 -9.89 15.38
N LEU A 158 -4.55 -9.00 15.73
CA LEU A 158 -3.29 -9.37 16.38
C LEU A 158 -3.50 -9.89 17.81
N ALA A 159 -4.53 -9.40 18.52
CA ALA A 159 -4.93 -9.91 19.82
C ALA A 159 -5.55 -11.31 19.72
N ARG A 160 -6.43 -11.55 18.72
CA ARG A 160 -7.04 -12.88 18.49
C ARG A 160 -6.04 -13.93 17.99
N ARG A 161 -5.11 -13.52 17.11
CA ARG A 161 -4.08 -14.39 16.49
C ARG A 161 -2.71 -13.75 16.63
N PRO A 162 -2.04 -13.90 17.76
CA PRO A 162 -0.73 -13.31 18.01
C PRO A 162 0.30 -13.75 16.97
N ARG A 163 0.90 -12.80 16.27
CA ARG A 163 1.91 -13.01 15.24
C ARG A 163 2.76 -11.77 15.05
N CYS A 164 4.00 -11.93 14.62
CA CYS A 164 4.79 -10.79 14.15
C CYS A 164 4.10 -10.19 12.91
N CYS A 165 3.87 -8.88 12.94
CA CYS A 165 3.22 -8.17 11.84
C CYS A 165 4.04 -6.94 11.46
N ARG A 166 4.28 -6.76 10.16
CA ARG A 166 5.02 -5.62 9.61
C ARG A 166 4.12 -4.73 8.78
N LEU A 167 4.17 -3.44 9.06
CA LEU A 167 3.44 -2.42 8.35
C LEU A 167 4.43 -1.55 7.55
N ILE A 168 4.28 -1.51 6.24
CA ILE A 168 5.09 -0.72 5.30
C ILE A 168 4.25 0.47 4.87
N TYR A 169 4.67 1.68 5.23
CA TYR A 169 3.91 2.89 4.97
C TYR A 169 4.70 3.87 4.09
N LEU A 170 4.21 4.11 2.89
CA LEU A 170 4.70 5.15 2.00
C LEU A 170 3.97 6.46 2.30
N ASN A 171 4.71 7.56 2.43
CA ASN A 171 4.20 8.86 2.84
C ASN A 171 3.43 8.78 4.18
N PRO A 172 4.12 8.48 5.30
CA PRO A 172 3.50 8.12 6.58
C PRO A 172 2.96 9.34 7.33
N VAL A 173 1.86 9.92 6.84
CA VAL A 173 1.23 11.12 7.43
C VAL A 173 0.69 10.90 8.84
N TYR A 174 0.44 9.65 9.23
CA TYR A 174 -0.04 9.26 10.56
C TYR A 174 1.03 8.54 11.38
N HIS A 175 2.32 8.85 11.14
CA HIS A 175 3.45 8.28 11.87
C HIS A 175 3.31 8.41 13.39
N ASP A 176 2.99 9.61 13.86
CA ASP A 176 2.89 9.90 15.30
C ASP A 176 1.79 9.06 15.98
N PHE A 177 0.67 8.86 15.31
CA PHE A 177 -0.38 7.97 15.80
C PHE A 177 0.13 6.53 15.95
N LEU A 178 0.79 5.98 14.93
CA LEU A 178 1.28 4.60 14.97
C LEU A 178 2.28 4.38 16.11
N VAL A 179 3.20 5.32 16.36
CA VAL A 179 4.25 5.11 17.37
C VAL A 179 3.84 5.48 18.79
N ARG A 180 2.80 6.31 18.97
CA ARG A 180 2.38 6.78 20.30
C ARG A 180 1.13 6.07 20.82
N ASP A 181 0.20 5.74 19.92
CA ASP A 181 -1.15 5.30 20.28
C ASP A 181 -1.38 3.81 19.95
N THR A 182 -0.36 3.09 19.43
CA THR A 182 -0.46 1.68 19.06
C THR A 182 0.76 0.87 19.56
N ALA A 183 0.70 -0.45 19.45
CA ALA A 183 1.81 -1.34 19.78
C ALA A 183 2.87 -1.45 18.67
N PHE A 184 2.70 -0.75 17.56
CA PHE A 184 3.66 -0.75 16.44
C PHE A 184 4.89 0.11 16.77
N ARG A 185 6.09 -0.41 16.44
CA ARG A 185 7.36 0.29 16.61
C ARG A 185 8.05 0.50 15.27
N GLU A 186 8.60 1.69 15.02
CA GLU A 186 9.42 1.94 13.83
C GLU A 186 10.68 1.05 13.86
N ILE A 187 10.90 0.29 12.79
CA ILE A 187 12.08 -0.59 12.65
C ILE A 187 12.99 -0.19 11.48
N PHE A 188 12.47 0.55 10.51
CA PHE A 188 13.24 0.97 9.35
C PHE A 188 12.63 2.21 8.70
N ARG A 189 13.49 3.12 8.23
CA ARG A 189 13.11 4.32 7.48
C ARG A 189 14.00 4.49 6.25
N ARG A 190 13.38 4.51 5.07
CA ARG A 190 14.03 4.94 3.85
C ARG A 190 13.62 6.38 3.59
N ARG A 191 14.50 7.32 3.93
CA ARG A 191 14.28 8.75 3.66
C ARG A 191 14.41 9.04 2.17
N SER A 192 13.63 9.99 1.71
CA SER A 192 13.72 10.60 0.38
C SER A 192 13.81 12.12 0.53
N TRP A 193 14.15 12.81 -0.56
CA TRP A 193 14.16 14.28 -0.63
C TRP A 193 12.77 14.91 -0.38
N SER A 194 11.70 14.12 -0.46
CA SER A 194 10.31 14.50 -0.15
C SER A 194 9.67 13.46 0.76
N SER A 195 8.84 13.91 1.71
CA SER A 195 8.02 13.02 2.55
C SER A 195 7.13 12.09 1.74
N TRP A 196 6.64 12.53 0.57
CA TRP A 196 5.83 11.75 -0.36
C TRP A 196 6.47 10.44 -0.85
N PHE A 197 7.80 10.35 -0.80
CA PHE A 197 8.57 9.19 -1.23
C PHE A 197 9.33 8.54 -0.08
N THR A 198 9.03 8.94 1.15
CA THR A 198 9.59 8.35 2.35
C THR A 198 8.81 7.11 2.71
N TYR A 199 9.51 6.00 2.89
CA TYR A 199 8.96 4.78 3.47
C TYR A 199 9.33 4.69 4.94
N VAL A 200 8.36 4.34 5.77
CA VAL A 200 8.61 3.92 7.15
C VAL A 200 8.00 2.53 7.33
N CYS A 201 8.76 1.65 7.96
CA CYS A 201 8.31 0.31 8.28
C CYS A 201 8.19 0.20 9.80
N TYR A 202 7.11 -0.41 10.23
CA TYR A 202 6.82 -0.67 11.63
C TYR A 202 6.66 -2.16 11.84
N GLU A 203 6.90 -2.59 13.07
CA GLU A 203 6.71 -3.97 13.47
C GLU A 203 5.91 -4.03 14.77
N TYR A 204 4.96 -4.94 14.81
CA TYR A 204 4.33 -5.44 16.02
C TYR A 204 4.91 -6.82 16.33
N ARG A 205 5.30 -7.06 17.58
CA ARG A 205 5.68 -8.38 18.09
C ARG A 205 4.77 -8.74 19.26
N PRO A 206 4.20 -9.95 19.27
CA PRO A 206 3.52 -10.43 20.45
C PRO A 206 4.53 -10.52 21.60
N GLY A 207 4.05 -10.21 22.82
CA GLY A 207 4.84 -10.33 24.04
C GLY A 207 5.18 -11.78 24.38
#